data_8756e7f3357f0ffad11848c2766a47c1
#
_entry.id   8756e7f3357f0ffad11848c2766a47c1
#
_cell.length_a   1.000
_cell.length_b   1.000
_cell.length_c   1.000
_cell.angle_alpha   90.00
_cell.angle_beta   90.00
_cell.angle_gamma   90.00
#
_symmetry.space_group_name_H-M   'P 1'
#
loop_
_entity.id
_entity.type
_entity.pdbx_description
1 polymer ?
#
loop_
_entity_poly.entity_id
_entity_poly.type
_entity_poly.pdbx_seq_one_letter_code
_entity_poly.pdbx_strand_id
1 'polypeptide(L)'
;MKKSISLLLVLALILSMFALVGCGNEDGTEGEGLKVCVVVPTGFGDKSFNDSAREGAERLKADLGVDVKYIECKNENHKQQMMNAADEADIVVPVGWEFWEITDVAAEYPDTKFIWVDNVADGLENLPNVLCITYAQNEGAFLAGYIAAKMSTTGVVGAVGGQDNATINDFFVGYEQGAEYANPDIKFVKNYVPGDNGFEDPAGGKECAQALHDKGADVIFQVAGNSGNGVFEAAKEGGFYAFGVDMDQKISAPEFDDVIIGSMVKEVGDSIYDAIKKYIEEESFEGGRNWVADMATGYIAIAYGDENSTQQVSDELKKEADELAQKIIAGEIEVKTTRE
;
A
#
# COMPACT_ATOMS: atom_id res chain seq x y z
N MET A 1 -35.79 -39.00 59.93
CA MET A 1 -36.55 -38.00 59.17
C MET A 1 -36.06 -36.55 59.39
N LYS A 2 -35.68 -36.08 60.57
CA LYS A 2 -35.22 -34.69 60.80
C LYS A 2 -33.83 -34.34 60.17
N LYS A 3 -32.94 -35.30 59.99
CA LYS A 3 -31.60 -35.05 59.38
C LYS A 3 -31.60 -34.97 57.85
N SER A 4 -32.59 -35.63 57.17
CA SER A 4 -32.73 -35.62 55.74
C SER A 4 -33.39 -34.32 55.22
N ILE A 5 -34.23 -33.67 56.06
CA ILE A 5 -34.89 -32.40 55.71
C ILE A 5 -33.90 -31.23 55.81
N SER A 6 -32.93 -31.30 56.79
CA SER A 6 -31.91 -30.27 56.93
C SER A 6 -30.92 -30.27 55.79
N LEU A 7 -30.62 -31.45 55.19
CA LEU A 7 -29.68 -31.56 54.06
C LEU A 7 -30.31 -31.06 52.74
N LEU A 8 -31.63 -31.29 52.57
CA LEU A 8 -32.38 -30.77 51.41
C LEU A 8 -32.56 -29.24 51.44
N LEU A 9 -32.69 -28.64 52.65
CA LEU A 9 -32.77 -27.18 52.80
C LEU A 9 -31.44 -26.50 52.55
N VAL A 10 -30.30 -27.12 52.94
CA VAL A 10 -28.96 -26.60 52.65
C VAL A 10 -28.66 -26.71 51.16
N LEU A 11 -29.06 -27.81 50.50
CA LEU A 11 -28.90 -28.00 49.06
C LEU A 11 -29.74 -27.00 48.25
N ALA A 12 -30.94 -26.67 48.72
CA ALA A 12 -31.81 -25.67 48.11
C ALA A 12 -31.29 -24.23 48.25
N LEU A 13 -30.61 -23.92 49.38
CA LEU A 13 -29.96 -22.63 49.61
C LEU A 13 -28.66 -22.46 48.78
N ILE A 14 -27.94 -23.56 48.53
CA ILE A 14 -26.75 -23.51 47.65
C ILE A 14 -27.17 -23.38 46.16
N LEU A 15 -28.26 -24.01 45.74
CA LEU A 15 -28.81 -23.83 44.40
C LEU A 15 -29.41 -22.45 44.16
N SER A 16 -29.93 -21.78 45.21
CA SER A 16 -30.45 -20.42 45.08
C SER A 16 -29.37 -19.32 45.04
N MET A 17 -28.12 -19.61 45.49
CA MET A 17 -27.00 -18.71 45.35
C MET A 17 -26.33 -18.78 43.96
N PHE A 18 -26.59 -19.84 43.18
CA PHE A 18 -26.12 -19.91 41.79
C PHE A 18 -27.14 -19.35 40.77
N ALA A 19 -28.36 -19.04 41.19
CA ALA A 19 -29.38 -18.46 40.33
C ALA A 19 -29.46 -16.92 40.39
N LEU A 20 -28.58 -16.27 41.17
CA LEU A 20 -28.49 -14.79 41.27
C LEU A 20 -27.23 -14.18 40.63
N VAL A 21 -26.48 -14.99 39.88
CA VAL A 21 -25.35 -14.51 39.05
C VAL A 21 -25.69 -14.63 37.55
N GLY A 22 -26.96 -14.47 37.19
CA GLY A 22 -27.44 -14.64 35.81
C GLY A 22 -28.49 -13.61 35.41
N CYS A 23 -28.41 -12.37 35.92
CA CYS A 23 -29.02 -11.19 35.34
C CYS A 23 -28.11 -10.00 35.64
N GLY A 24 -26.88 -10.06 35.10
CA GLY A 24 -26.17 -8.85 34.76
C GLY A 24 -26.95 -8.27 33.58
N ASN A 25 -27.46 -7.07 33.74
CA ASN A 25 -27.82 -6.23 32.62
C ASN A 25 -26.65 -6.32 31.63
N GLU A 26 -26.93 -6.76 30.43
CA GLU A 26 -26.24 -6.32 29.24
C GLU A 26 -26.63 -4.83 28.98
N ASP A 27 -26.33 -3.95 29.91
CA ASP A 27 -25.81 -2.65 29.56
C ASP A 27 -24.34 -2.93 29.20
N GLY A 28 -24.16 -3.55 28.03
CA GLY A 28 -22.94 -3.44 27.31
C GLY A 28 -22.75 -1.93 27.09
N THR A 29 -21.93 -1.31 27.93
CA THR A 29 -21.00 -0.33 27.39
C THR A 29 -20.28 -1.12 26.33
N GLU A 30 -20.74 -0.99 25.07
CA GLU A 30 -19.87 -1.13 23.92
C GLU A 30 -18.68 -0.25 24.27
N GLY A 31 -17.60 -0.83 24.75
CA GLY A 31 -16.32 -0.18 24.75
C GLY A 31 -16.13 0.15 23.29
N GLU A 32 -16.25 1.44 22.98
CA GLU A 32 -16.09 1.90 21.61
C GLU A 32 -14.74 1.33 21.16
N GLY A 33 -14.77 0.37 20.23
CA GLY A 33 -13.56 -0.24 19.68
C GLY A 33 -12.72 0.87 19.04
N LEU A 34 -11.43 0.68 18.94
CA LEU A 34 -10.53 1.61 18.27
C LEU A 34 -11.11 2.03 16.92
N LYS A 35 -11.28 3.33 16.70
CA LYS A 35 -11.82 3.90 15.46
C LYS A 35 -10.68 4.35 14.57
N VAL A 36 -10.64 3.84 13.36
CA VAL A 36 -9.64 4.18 12.33
C VAL A 36 -10.35 4.78 11.12
N CYS A 37 -9.85 5.88 10.58
CA CYS A 37 -10.33 6.45 9.35
C CYS A 37 -9.21 6.49 8.31
N VAL A 38 -9.36 5.75 7.20
CA VAL A 38 -8.46 5.80 6.05
C VAL A 38 -8.95 6.88 5.10
N VAL A 39 -8.07 7.83 4.77
CA VAL A 39 -8.38 8.96 3.90
C VAL A 39 -7.51 8.87 2.65
N VAL A 40 -8.14 8.71 1.48
CA VAL A 40 -7.44 8.61 0.21
C VAL A 40 -7.66 9.87 -0.64
N PRO A 41 -6.65 10.30 -1.44
CA PRO A 41 -6.73 11.57 -2.17
C PRO A 41 -7.72 11.50 -3.33
N THR A 42 -7.86 10.36 -3.95
CA THR A 42 -8.72 10.13 -5.11
C THR A 42 -9.93 9.27 -4.72
N GLY A 43 -9.98 8.03 -5.13
CA GLY A 43 -11.00 7.05 -4.81
C GLY A 43 -10.42 5.65 -4.77
N PHE A 44 -11.24 4.69 -4.36
CA PHE A 44 -10.92 3.26 -4.43
C PHE A 44 -11.27 2.68 -5.81
N GLY A 45 -10.73 1.51 -6.10
CA GLY A 45 -10.92 0.82 -7.39
C GLY A 45 -9.75 1.02 -8.35
N ASP A 46 -8.62 1.56 -7.87
CA ASP A 46 -7.40 1.75 -8.64
C ASP A 46 -6.63 0.43 -8.87
N LYS A 47 -6.99 -0.64 -8.14
CA LYS A 47 -6.31 -1.95 -8.16
C LYS A 47 -4.82 -1.86 -7.82
N SER A 48 -4.44 -0.85 -7.04
CA SER A 48 -3.09 -0.42 -6.78
C SER A 48 -3.00 0.20 -5.37
N PHE A 49 -2.49 1.43 -5.24
CA PHE A 49 -2.12 2.12 -4.01
C PHE A 49 -3.25 2.28 -2.98
N ASN A 50 -4.39 2.84 -3.42
CA ASN A 50 -5.52 3.07 -2.54
C ASN A 50 -6.21 1.77 -2.14
N ASP A 51 -6.35 0.83 -3.07
CA ASP A 51 -6.95 -0.47 -2.80
C ASP A 51 -6.06 -1.32 -1.87
N SER A 52 -4.72 -1.22 -1.97
CA SER A 52 -3.79 -1.83 -1.02
C SER A 52 -4.03 -1.31 0.41
N ALA A 53 -4.14 0.01 0.58
CA ALA A 53 -4.45 0.61 1.89
C ALA A 53 -5.80 0.11 2.45
N ARG A 54 -6.80 -0.03 1.58
CA ARG A 54 -8.11 -0.57 1.94
C ARG A 54 -8.03 -2.02 2.39
N GLU A 55 -7.26 -2.87 1.71
CA GLU A 55 -7.11 -4.28 2.09
C GLU A 55 -6.51 -4.42 3.49
N GLY A 56 -5.48 -3.65 3.81
CA GLY A 56 -4.91 -3.62 5.17
C GLY A 56 -5.91 -3.18 6.23
N ALA A 57 -6.72 -2.17 5.91
CA ALA A 57 -7.77 -1.67 6.80
C ALA A 57 -8.93 -2.66 7.01
N GLU A 58 -9.35 -3.39 5.96
CA GLU A 58 -10.35 -4.46 6.10
C GLU A 58 -9.82 -5.63 6.94
N ARG A 59 -8.51 -5.93 6.87
CA ARG A 59 -7.88 -6.93 7.75
C ARG A 59 -7.88 -6.48 9.21
N LEU A 60 -7.60 -5.19 9.53
CA LEU A 60 -7.73 -4.65 10.89
C LEU A 60 -9.14 -4.90 11.46
N LYS A 61 -10.16 -4.67 10.64
CA LYS A 61 -11.56 -4.91 11.00
C LYS A 61 -11.85 -6.38 11.23
N ALA A 62 -11.36 -7.26 10.34
CA ALA A 62 -11.61 -8.69 10.41
C ALA A 62 -10.87 -9.37 11.57
N ASP A 63 -9.60 -9.05 11.77
CA ASP A 63 -8.70 -9.74 12.69
C ASP A 63 -8.71 -9.15 14.10
N LEU A 64 -8.86 -7.82 14.21
CA LEU A 64 -8.68 -7.08 15.46
C LEU A 64 -9.96 -6.36 15.94
N GLY A 65 -11.05 -6.43 15.18
CA GLY A 65 -12.33 -5.81 15.54
C GLY A 65 -12.31 -4.28 15.56
N VAL A 66 -11.38 -3.67 14.82
CA VAL A 66 -11.26 -2.22 14.67
C VAL A 66 -12.45 -1.67 13.90
N ASP A 67 -13.04 -0.55 14.35
CA ASP A 67 -14.07 0.16 13.58
C ASP A 67 -13.39 1.02 12.52
N VAL A 68 -13.55 0.64 11.24
CA VAL A 68 -12.87 1.30 10.12
C VAL A 68 -13.85 2.08 9.27
N LYS A 69 -13.54 3.35 9.03
CA LYS A 69 -14.22 4.25 8.08
C LYS A 69 -13.29 4.63 6.93
N TYR A 70 -13.88 5.09 5.84
CA TYR A 70 -13.16 5.50 4.64
C TYR A 70 -13.66 6.86 4.16
N ILE A 71 -12.73 7.73 3.74
CA ILE A 71 -13.01 9.01 3.08
C ILE A 71 -12.26 9.04 1.75
N GLU A 72 -13.02 9.26 0.68
CA GLU A 72 -12.48 9.52 -0.67
C GLU A 72 -12.55 11.02 -0.93
N CYS A 73 -11.40 11.69 -1.08
CA CYS A 73 -11.33 13.15 -1.27
C CYS A 73 -11.69 13.58 -2.69
N LYS A 74 -11.56 12.67 -3.67
CA LYS A 74 -11.82 12.96 -5.10
C LYS A 74 -11.02 14.16 -5.62
N ASN A 75 -9.76 14.24 -5.18
CA ASN A 75 -8.81 15.33 -5.46
C ASN A 75 -9.22 16.71 -4.91
N GLU A 76 -10.09 16.76 -3.90
CA GLU A 76 -10.57 18.02 -3.35
C GLU A 76 -10.50 18.04 -1.80
N ASN A 77 -10.18 19.20 -1.25
CA ASN A 77 -10.32 19.50 0.19
C ASN A 77 -9.58 18.53 1.14
N HIS A 78 -8.38 18.05 0.78
CA HIS A 78 -7.61 17.06 1.54
C HIS A 78 -7.46 17.43 3.03
N LYS A 79 -7.08 18.68 3.34
CA LYS A 79 -6.98 19.17 4.73
C LYS A 79 -8.30 19.02 5.49
N GLN A 80 -9.41 19.49 4.88
CA GLN A 80 -10.71 19.44 5.53
C GLN A 80 -11.17 17.99 5.76
N GLN A 81 -10.86 17.09 4.83
CA GLN A 81 -11.20 15.66 4.98
C GLN A 81 -10.38 14.99 6.09
N MET A 82 -9.09 15.34 6.24
CA MET A 82 -8.32 14.90 7.40
C MET A 82 -8.91 15.39 8.72
N MET A 83 -9.33 16.67 8.80
CA MET A 83 -9.97 17.24 9.98
C MET A 83 -11.30 16.52 10.28
N ASN A 84 -12.13 16.29 9.26
CA ASN A 84 -13.39 15.55 9.43
C ASN A 84 -13.13 14.11 9.93
N ALA A 85 -12.06 13.46 9.47
CA ALA A 85 -11.66 12.16 9.98
C ALA A 85 -11.21 12.22 11.43
N ALA A 86 -10.43 13.25 11.81
CA ALA A 86 -9.91 13.44 13.16
C ALA A 86 -11.01 13.76 14.19
N ASP A 87 -12.12 14.37 13.76
CA ASP A 87 -13.29 14.61 14.62
C ASP A 87 -14.00 13.32 15.07
N GLU A 88 -13.82 12.21 14.34
CA GLU A 88 -14.57 10.98 14.56
C GLU A 88 -13.71 9.75 14.86
N ALA A 89 -12.39 9.78 14.59
CA ALA A 89 -11.50 8.63 14.71
C ALA A 89 -10.37 8.85 15.71
N ASP A 90 -9.91 7.76 16.33
CA ASP A 90 -8.74 7.73 17.21
C ASP A 90 -7.44 7.74 16.40
N ILE A 91 -7.48 7.10 15.21
CA ILE A 91 -6.38 7.07 14.26
C ILE A 91 -6.88 7.50 12.88
N VAL A 92 -6.19 8.44 12.28
CA VAL A 92 -6.39 8.85 10.88
C VAL A 92 -5.21 8.35 10.05
N VAL A 93 -5.48 7.72 8.91
CA VAL A 93 -4.48 7.23 7.97
C VAL A 93 -4.62 7.99 6.66
N PRO A 94 -3.92 9.13 6.50
CA PRO A 94 -3.83 9.82 5.22
C PRO A 94 -2.90 9.03 4.29
N VAL A 95 -3.39 8.68 3.10
CA VAL A 95 -2.68 7.84 2.13
C VAL A 95 -2.30 8.68 0.92
N GLY A 96 -1.01 8.98 0.78
CA GLY A 96 -0.49 9.78 -0.33
C GLY A 96 0.08 11.14 0.10
N TRP A 97 0.86 11.71 -0.80
CA TRP A 97 1.59 12.96 -0.58
C TRP A 97 0.67 14.21 -0.52
N GLU A 98 -0.54 14.11 -1.00
CA GLU A 98 -1.52 15.19 -1.09
C GLU A 98 -1.92 15.76 0.28
N PHE A 99 -1.66 15.00 1.34
CA PHE A 99 -1.98 15.38 2.73
C PHE A 99 -0.84 16.16 3.40
N TRP A 100 -0.07 16.93 2.65
CA TRP A 100 1.08 17.70 3.13
C TRP A 100 0.77 18.71 4.25
N GLU A 101 -0.51 19.10 4.43
CA GLU A 101 -0.95 19.96 5.53
C GLU A 101 -1.13 19.23 6.87
N ILE A 102 -0.68 17.97 6.96
CA ILE A 102 -0.81 17.12 8.16
C ILE A 102 -0.18 17.76 9.41
N THR A 103 0.90 18.54 9.25
CA THR A 103 1.55 19.24 10.38
C THR A 103 0.59 20.18 11.09
N ASP A 104 -0.19 20.96 10.33
CA ASP A 104 -1.18 21.86 10.89
C ASP A 104 -2.32 21.08 11.55
N VAL A 105 -2.86 20.06 10.86
CA VAL A 105 -3.98 19.25 11.35
C VAL A 105 -3.59 18.50 12.63
N ALA A 106 -2.42 17.85 12.66
CA ALA A 106 -1.97 17.13 13.85
C ALA A 106 -1.77 18.03 15.07
N ALA A 107 -1.38 19.28 14.86
CA ALA A 107 -1.27 20.28 15.94
C ALA A 107 -2.65 20.69 16.51
N GLU A 108 -3.70 20.71 15.69
CA GLU A 108 -5.08 21.01 16.11
C GLU A 108 -5.73 19.80 16.79
N TYR A 109 -5.29 18.56 16.51
CA TYR A 109 -5.83 17.31 17.04
C TYR A 109 -4.77 16.50 17.81
N PRO A 110 -4.27 16.99 18.96
CA PRO A 110 -3.14 16.37 19.67
C PRO A 110 -3.46 14.98 20.25
N ASP A 111 -4.72 14.65 20.46
CA ASP A 111 -5.16 13.35 20.99
C ASP A 111 -5.33 12.30 19.89
N THR A 112 -5.62 12.72 18.64
CA THR A 112 -5.72 11.85 17.47
C THR A 112 -4.35 11.44 16.98
N LYS A 113 -4.17 10.17 16.61
CA LYS A 113 -2.96 9.64 16.01
C LYS A 113 -3.07 9.70 14.48
N PHE A 114 -1.96 10.03 13.82
CA PHE A 114 -1.90 10.08 12.36
C PHE A 114 -0.83 9.13 11.87
N ILE A 115 -1.17 8.28 10.91
CA ILE A 115 -0.22 7.41 10.20
C ILE A 115 -0.20 7.88 8.75
N TRP A 116 0.76 8.74 8.42
CA TRP A 116 0.86 9.29 7.07
C TRP A 116 1.70 8.42 6.15
N VAL A 117 1.06 7.93 5.10
CA VAL A 117 1.63 7.01 4.13
C VAL A 117 2.25 7.76 2.95
N ASP A 118 3.46 7.36 2.59
CA ASP A 118 4.22 7.75 1.39
C ASP A 118 4.80 9.17 1.40
N ASN A 119 4.89 9.80 2.57
CA ASN A 119 5.59 11.07 2.71
C ASN A 119 6.12 11.27 4.14
N VAL A 120 6.88 12.35 4.36
CA VAL A 120 7.44 12.74 5.66
C VAL A 120 7.01 14.16 5.99
N ALA A 121 6.48 14.37 7.21
CA ALA A 121 6.07 15.68 7.70
C ALA A 121 7.28 16.56 8.04
N ASP A 122 7.19 17.83 7.69
CA ASP A 122 8.18 18.82 8.13
C ASP A 122 8.17 18.96 9.66
N GLY A 123 9.35 18.90 10.29
CA GLY A 123 9.47 18.99 11.75
C GLY A 123 8.86 17.79 12.49
N LEU A 124 8.83 16.62 11.86
CA LEU A 124 8.20 15.39 12.35
C LEU A 124 8.60 15.04 13.79
N GLU A 125 9.85 15.30 14.18
CA GLU A 125 10.35 15.06 15.54
C GLU A 125 9.60 15.85 16.64
N ASN A 126 8.84 16.86 16.25
CA ASN A 126 8.01 17.68 17.14
C ASN A 126 6.53 17.28 17.10
N LEU A 127 6.17 16.24 16.36
CA LEU A 127 4.80 15.75 16.15
C LEU A 127 4.62 14.35 16.78
N PRO A 128 4.50 14.24 18.12
CA PRO A 128 4.45 12.94 18.80
C PRO A 128 3.22 12.11 18.46
N ASN A 129 2.24 12.69 17.80
CA ASN A 129 1.03 12.02 17.32
C ASN A 129 1.05 11.71 15.82
N VAL A 130 2.19 11.87 15.12
CA VAL A 130 2.35 11.55 13.70
C VAL A 130 3.43 10.48 13.52
N LEU A 131 3.08 9.36 12.91
CA LEU A 131 4.01 8.38 12.34
C LEU A 131 3.97 8.54 10.83
N CYS A 132 5.13 8.72 10.19
CA CYS A 132 5.24 8.65 8.74
C CYS A 132 5.73 7.27 8.31
N ILE A 133 5.19 6.76 7.20
CA ILE A 133 5.66 5.53 6.56
C ILE A 133 6.08 5.87 5.14
N THR A 134 7.34 5.68 4.82
CA THR A 134 7.89 5.81 3.47
C THR A 134 8.41 4.48 2.98
N TYR A 135 8.58 4.35 1.68
CA TYR A 135 8.98 3.07 1.07
C TYR A 135 10.25 3.23 0.26
N ALA A 136 11.10 2.20 0.27
CA ALA A 136 12.25 2.09 -0.62
C ALA A 136 11.81 1.50 -1.97
N GLN A 137 10.83 2.14 -2.62
CA GLN A 137 10.26 1.68 -3.90
C GLN A 137 11.28 1.60 -5.04
N ASN A 138 12.36 2.39 -4.97
CA ASN A 138 13.49 2.30 -5.88
C ASN A 138 14.11 0.90 -5.91
N GLU A 139 14.18 0.19 -4.77
CA GLU A 139 14.74 -1.16 -4.67
C GLU A 139 13.92 -2.16 -5.49
N GLY A 140 12.61 -2.18 -5.31
CA GLY A 140 11.72 -3.05 -6.10
C GLY A 140 11.67 -2.66 -7.58
N ALA A 141 11.69 -1.36 -7.86
CA ALA A 141 11.74 -0.84 -9.21
C ALA A 141 13.02 -1.25 -9.93
N PHE A 142 14.17 -1.37 -9.23
CA PHE A 142 15.41 -1.92 -9.80
C PHE A 142 15.19 -3.35 -10.32
N LEU A 143 14.54 -4.21 -9.53
CA LEU A 143 14.25 -5.58 -9.95
C LEU A 143 13.28 -5.62 -11.13
N ALA A 144 12.25 -4.76 -11.12
CA ALA A 144 11.32 -4.62 -12.24
C ALA A 144 12.03 -4.20 -13.52
N GLY A 145 12.95 -3.24 -13.43
CA GLY A 145 13.77 -2.79 -14.56
C GLY A 145 14.72 -3.87 -15.09
N TYR A 146 15.35 -4.64 -14.20
CA TYR A 146 16.18 -5.77 -14.56
C TYR A 146 15.37 -6.81 -15.37
N ILE A 147 14.21 -7.21 -14.84
CA ILE A 147 13.32 -8.17 -15.50
C ILE A 147 12.85 -7.63 -16.86
N ALA A 148 12.42 -6.37 -16.90
CA ALA A 148 11.95 -5.74 -18.13
C ALA A 148 13.02 -5.73 -19.23
N ALA A 149 14.26 -5.39 -18.89
CA ALA A 149 15.36 -5.38 -19.85
C ALA A 149 15.71 -6.78 -20.35
N LYS A 150 15.61 -7.81 -19.50
CA LYS A 150 15.80 -9.23 -19.89
C LYS A 150 14.67 -9.75 -20.79
N MET A 151 13.46 -9.23 -20.61
CA MET A 151 12.29 -9.59 -21.42
C MET A 151 12.20 -8.80 -22.72
N SER A 152 12.79 -7.61 -22.78
CA SER A 152 12.72 -6.74 -23.95
C SER A 152 13.42 -7.37 -25.16
N THR A 153 12.75 -7.33 -26.30
CA THR A 153 13.25 -7.78 -27.60
C THR A 153 13.70 -6.62 -28.49
N THR A 154 13.24 -5.41 -28.19
CA THR A 154 13.56 -4.20 -28.94
C THR A 154 14.79 -3.46 -28.38
N GLY A 155 15.17 -3.74 -27.13
CA GLY A 155 16.17 -2.98 -26.40
C GLY A 155 15.66 -1.61 -25.91
N VAL A 156 14.34 -1.44 -25.80
CA VAL A 156 13.71 -0.23 -25.25
C VAL A 156 12.68 -0.63 -24.20
N VAL A 157 12.81 -0.07 -23.00
CA VAL A 157 11.84 -0.24 -21.91
C VAL A 157 11.24 1.13 -21.57
N GLY A 158 10.01 1.12 -21.05
CA GLY A 158 9.29 2.36 -20.76
C GLY A 158 8.74 2.43 -19.34
N ALA A 159 8.36 3.64 -18.91
CA ALA A 159 7.56 3.84 -17.72
C ALA A 159 6.53 4.97 -17.89
N VAL A 160 5.34 4.76 -17.33
CA VAL A 160 4.27 5.77 -17.26
C VAL A 160 4.05 6.12 -15.80
N GLY A 161 4.23 7.41 -15.44
CA GLY A 161 3.94 7.95 -14.11
C GLY A 161 2.65 8.75 -14.09
N GLY A 162 1.97 8.75 -12.95
CA GLY A 162 0.78 9.57 -12.75
C GLY A 162 1.12 11.05 -12.75
N GLN A 163 2.20 11.44 -12.08
CA GLN A 163 2.67 12.83 -11.99
C GLN A 163 4.20 12.89 -11.91
N ASP A 164 4.78 14.03 -12.31
CA ASP A 164 6.21 14.29 -12.16
C ASP A 164 6.50 14.84 -10.75
N ASN A 165 6.73 13.94 -9.82
CA ASN A 165 7.11 14.25 -8.44
C ASN A 165 8.23 13.33 -7.94
N ALA A 166 8.76 13.61 -6.74
CA ALA A 166 9.91 12.88 -6.18
C ALA A 166 9.59 11.38 -5.97
N THR A 167 8.39 11.04 -5.47
CA THR A 167 7.97 9.65 -5.24
C THR A 167 7.94 8.84 -6.53
N ILE A 168 7.30 9.38 -7.57
CA ILE A 168 7.21 8.69 -8.87
C ILE A 168 8.58 8.60 -9.55
N ASN A 169 9.38 9.66 -9.46
CA ASN A 169 10.73 9.65 -10.00
C ASN A 169 11.66 8.66 -9.27
N ASP A 170 11.38 8.34 -8.00
CA ASP A 170 12.13 7.35 -7.24
C ASP A 170 11.96 5.93 -7.82
N PHE A 171 10.75 5.56 -8.23
CA PHE A 171 10.53 4.33 -9.01
C PHE A 171 11.34 4.35 -10.32
N PHE A 172 11.34 5.48 -11.02
CA PHE A 172 11.95 5.57 -12.35
C PHE A 172 13.47 5.46 -12.31
N VAL A 173 14.12 6.07 -11.32
CA VAL A 173 15.60 5.97 -11.21
C VAL A 173 16.03 4.54 -10.83
N GLY A 174 15.27 3.84 -9.98
CA GLY A 174 15.49 2.44 -9.66
C GLY A 174 15.29 1.55 -10.91
N TYR A 175 14.18 1.73 -11.61
CA TYR A 175 13.85 0.96 -12.81
C TYR A 175 14.90 1.14 -13.93
N GLU A 176 15.31 2.38 -14.21
CA GLU A 176 16.36 2.68 -15.18
C GLU A 176 17.68 2.02 -14.78
N GLN A 177 18.10 2.15 -13.52
CA GLN A 177 19.33 1.53 -13.03
C GLN A 177 19.30 0.00 -13.16
N GLY A 178 18.17 -0.64 -12.82
CA GLY A 178 18.00 -2.09 -12.94
C GLY A 178 18.02 -2.55 -14.40
N ALA A 179 17.40 -1.79 -15.30
CA ALA A 179 17.42 -2.08 -16.72
C ALA A 179 18.85 -1.95 -17.31
N GLU A 180 19.58 -0.90 -16.97
CA GLU A 180 20.99 -0.72 -17.37
C GLU A 180 21.90 -1.79 -16.77
N TYR A 181 21.62 -2.26 -15.55
CA TYR A 181 22.36 -3.35 -14.92
C TYR A 181 22.23 -4.66 -15.71
N ALA A 182 21.02 -4.94 -16.24
CA ALA A 182 20.76 -6.12 -17.07
C ALA A 182 21.34 -5.99 -18.49
N ASN A 183 21.26 -4.79 -19.08
CA ASN A 183 21.73 -4.49 -20.41
C ASN A 183 22.22 -3.03 -20.51
N PRO A 184 23.53 -2.77 -20.52
CA PRO A 184 24.07 -1.41 -20.58
C PRO A 184 23.69 -0.59 -21.83
N ASP A 185 23.21 -1.23 -22.89
CA ASP A 185 22.78 -0.61 -24.14
C ASP A 185 21.26 -0.36 -24.19
N ILE A 186 20.52 -0.71 -23.11
CA ILE A 186 19.06 -0.54 -23.04
C ILE A 186 18.69 0.94 -23.11
N LYS A 187 17.58 1.25 -23.76
CA LYS A 187 17.04 2.61 -23.76
C LYS A 187 15.85 2.67 -22.82
N PHE A 188 15.87 3.64 -21.92
CA PHE A 188 14.73 3.96 -21.06
C PHE A 188 13.99 5.20 -21.59
N VAL A 189 12.66 5.09 -21.70
CA VAL A 189 11.77 6.18 -22.11
C VAL A 189 10.63 6.32 -21.12
N LYS A 190 10.22 7.55 -20.79
CA LYS A 190 9.16 7.79 -19.82
C LYS A 190 8.19 8.87 -20.26
N ASN A 191 6.95 8.77 -19.78
CA ASN A 191 5.92 9.80 -19.88
C ASN A 191 5.21 9.93 -18.54
N TYR A 192 4.58 11.07 -18.31
CA TYR A 192 3.63 11.29 -17.23
C TYR A 192 2.26 11.56 -17.82
N VAL A 193 1.22 11.07 -17.14
CA VAL A 193 -0.16 11.35 -17.54
C VAL A 193 -0.42 12.85 -17.44
N PRO A 194 -0.91 13.51 -18.50
CA PRO A 194 -1.08 14.97 -18.50
C PRO A 194 -2.18 15.44 -17.54
N GLY A 195 -2.03 16.67 -17.03
CA GLY A 195 -3.04 17.34 -16.20
C GLY A 195 -2.98 16.98 -14.71
N ASP A 196 -3.93 17.55 -13.96
CA ASP A 196 -3.94 17.46 -12.50
C ASP A 196 -4.50 16.09 -11.99
N ASN A 197 -5.19 15.34 -12.85
CA ASN A 197 -5.78 14.03 -12.54
C ASN A 197 -4.91 12.85 -12.98
N GLY A 198 -3.59 13.00 -12.96
CA GLY A 198 -2.66 12.02 -13.51
C GLY A 198 -2.78 10.59 -12.94
N PHE A 199 -3.37 10.43 -11.77
CA PHE A 199 -3.65 9.11 -11.17
C PHE A 199 -5.07 8.59 -11.44
N GLU A 200 -5.95 9.39 -12.08
CA GLU A 200 -7.37 9.09 -12.30
C GLU A 200 -7.82 9.23 -13.77
N ASP A 201 -6.88 9.12 -14.71
CA ASP A 201 -7.13 9.22 -16.14
C ASP A 201 -6.62 8.00 -16.92
N PRO A 202 -7.37 6.88 -16.93
CA PRO A 202 -6.99 5.69 -17.71
C PRO A 202 -6.81 5.97 -19.21
N ALA A 203 -7.55 6.91 -19.78
CA ALA A 203 -7.39 7.28 -21.18
C ALA A 203 -6.03 7.95 -21.43
N GLY A 204 -5.64 8.89 -20.55
CA GLY A 204 -4.31 9.51 -20.59
C GLY A 204 -3.19 8.50 -20.35
N GLY A 205 -3.38 7.55 -19.42
CA GLY A 205 -2.45 6.43 -19.18
C GLY A 205 -2.24 5.59 -20.43
N LYS A 206 -3.34 5.26 -21.14
CA LYS A 206 -3.31 4.51 -22.40
C LYS A 206 -2.57 5.27 -23.51
N GLU A 207 -2.85 6.55 -23.68
CA GLU A 207 -2.16 7.40 -24.66
C GLU A 207 -0.66 7.51 -24.37
N CYS A 208 -0.28 7.64 -23.09
CA CYS A 208 1.12 7.65 -22.67
C CYS A 208 1.84 6.34 -23.03
N ALA A 209 1.21 5.19 -22.75
CA ALA A 209 1.79 3.89 -23.04
C ALA A 209 1.94 3.64 -24.55
N GLN A 210 0.92 3.99 -25.36
CA GLN A 210 0.98 3.91 -26.82
C GLN A 210 2.13 4.76 -27.37
N ALA A 211 2.29 6.01 -26.87
CA ALA A 211 3.37 6.90 -27.30
C ALA A 211 4.77 6.37 -26.93
N LEU A 212 4.90 5.61 -25.84
CA LEU A 212 6.16 4.92 -25.49
C LEU A 212 6.39 3.69 -26.37
N HIS A 213 5.34 2.93 -26.65
CA HIS A 213 5.42 1.78 -27.57
C HIS A 213 5.82 2.22 -28.99
N ASP A 214 5.28 3.34 -29.47
CA ASP A 214 5.68 3.94 -30.77
C ASP A 214 7.16 4.35 -30.81
N LYS A 215 7.79 4.61 -29.64
CA LYS A 215 9.24 4.84 -29.52
C LYS A 215 10.05 3.53 -29.38
N GLY A 216 9.36 2.40 -29.45
CA GLY A 216 9.95 1.06 -29.42
C GLY A 216 9.89 0.35 -28.07
N ALA A 217 9.30 0.93 -27.03
CA ALA A 217 9.17 0.24 -25.74
C ALA A 217 8.26 -0.98 -25.86
N ASP A 218 8.76 -2.16 -25.48
CA ASP A 218 8.03 -3.42 -25.51
C ASP A 218 7.77 -4.03 -24.12
N VAL A 219 8.28 -3.39 -23.06
CA VAL A 219 7.89 -3.59 -21.67
C VAL A 219 7.74 -2.23 -21.01
N ILE A 220 6.56 -1.95 -20.46
CA ILE A 220 6.23 -0.65 -19.86
C ILE A 220 5.80 -0.81 -18.41
N PHE A 221 6.53 -0.18 -17.49
CA PHE A 221 6.19 -0.12 -16.08
C PHE A 221 5.16 0.99 -15.83
N GLN A 222 4.01 0.64 -15.25
CA GLN A 222 3.02 1.61 -14.82
C GLN A 222 3.23 2.00 -13.37
N VAL A 223 3.27 3.30 -13.08
CA VAL A 223 3.33 3.91 -11.75
C VAL A 223 2.34 5.07 -11.71
N ALA A 224 1.07 4.75 -11.96
CA ALA A 224 0.05 5.76 -12.28
C ALA A 224 -1.33 5.49 -11.65
N GLY A 225 -1.42 4.67 -10.60
CA GLY A 225 -2.68 4.37 -9.93
C GLY A 225 -3.75 3.86 -10.90
N ASN A 226 -4.97 4.42 -10.84
CA ASN A 226 -6.06 4.05 -11.75
C ASN A 226 -5.72 4.31 -13.24
N SER A 227 -4.90 5.30 -13.56
CA SER A 227 -4.42 5.55 -14.93
C SER A 227 -3.59 4.38 -15.48
N GLY A 228 -2.98 3.58 -14.60
CA GLY A 228 -2.25 2.36 -14.94
C GLY A 228 -3.10 1.29 -15.61
N ASN A 229 -4.43 1.26 -15.33
CA ASN A 229 -5.34 0.36 -16.05
C ASN A 229 -5.35 0.65 -17.56
N GLY A 230 -5.20 1.92 -17.95
CA GLY A 230 -5.05 2.30 -19.36
C GLY A 230 -3.74 1.82 -19.99
N VAL A 231 -2.65 1.72 -19.20
CA VAL A 231 -1.38 1.13 -19.68
C VAL A 231 -1.56 -0.35 -20.01
N PHE A 232 -2.30 -1.09 -19.17
CA PHE A 232 -2.61 -2.51 -19.42
C PHE A 232 -3.50 -2.68 -20.65
N GLU A 233 -4.50 -1.80 -20.84
CA GLU A 233 -5.32 -1.79 -22.05
C GLU A 233 -4.45 -1.58 -23.31
N ALA A 234 -3.55 -0.60 -23.27
CA ALA A 234 -2.62 -0.33 -24.38
C ALA A 234 -1.70 -1.53 -24.65
N ALA A 235 -1.21 -2.19 -23.60
CA ALA A 235 -0.38 -3.39 -23.73
C ALA A 235 -1.12 -4.52 -24.42
N LYS A 236 -2.38 -4.74 -24.04
CA LYS A 236 -3.24 -5.79 -24.64
C LYS A 236 -3.57 -5.51 -26.12
N GLU A 237 -3.85 -4.27 -26.46
CA GLU A 237 -4.13 -3.86 -27.84
C GLU A 237 -2.88 -3.81 -28.71
N GLY A 238 -1.76 -3.34 -28.15
CA GLY A 238 -0.49 -3.15 -28.87
C GLY A 238 0.39 -4.41 -28.94
N GLY A 239 0.09 -5.44 -28.14
CA GLY A 239 0.86 -6.68 -28.11
C GLY A 239 2.24 -6.52 -27.45
N PHE A 240 2.35 -5.68 -26.44
CA PHE A 240 3.55 -5.51 -25.62
C PHE A 240 3.25 -5.86 -24.15
N TYR A 241 4.27 -5.92 -23.31
CA TYR A 241 4.13 -6.29 -21.90
C TYR A 241 4.07 -5.06 -20.99
N ALA A 242 3.39 -5.23 -19.88
CA ALA A 242 3.36 -4.24 -18.79
C ALA A 242 3.88 -4.84 -17.49
N PHE A 243 4.45 -3.97 -16.66
CA PHE A 243 4.81 -4.27 -15.27
C PHE A 243 3.86 -3.52 -14.34
N GLY A 244 3.28 -4.22 -13.35
CA GLY A 244 2.35 -3.66 -12.38
C GLY A 244 3.05 -3.03 -11.17
N VAL A 245 2.27 -2.36 -10.30
CA VAL A 245 2.77 -1.65 -9.10
C VAL A 245 1.82 -1.80 -7.91
N ASP A 246 2.34 -1.60 -6.72
CA ASP A 246 1.70 -1.59 -5.40
C ASP A 246 1.12 -2.94 -4.97
N MET A 247 0.21 -3.52 -5.74
CA MET A 247 -0.40 -4.83 -5.52
C MET A 247 0.06 -5.84 -6.56
N ASP A 248 -0.14 -7.12 -6.32
CA ASP A 248 -0.04 -8.11 -7.40
C ASP A 248 -1.18 -7.91 -8.41
N GLN A 249 -0.90 -7.14 -9.46
CA GLN A 249 -1.91 -6.75 -10.44
C GLN A 249 -2.27 -7.87 -11.42
N LYS A 250 -1.59 -9.00 -11.40
CA LYS A 250 -2.08 -10.21 -12.05
C LYS A 250 -3.33 -10.76 -11.33
N ILE A 251 -3.44 -10.48 -10.02
CA ILE A 251 -4.57 -10.89 -9.17
C ILE A 251 -5.60 -9.78 -9.09
N SER A 252 -5.21 -8.54 -8.82
CA SER A 252 -6.16 -7.42 -8.67
C SER A 252 -6.74 -6.92 -9.99
N ALA A 253 -6.08 -7.21 -11.13
CA ALA A 253 -6.54 -6.88 -12.49
C ALA A 253 -6.48 -8.10 -13.43
N PRO A 254 -7.19 -9.20 -13.12
CA PRO A 254 -7.05 -10.49 -13.80
C PRO A 254 -7.42 -10.45 -15.29
N GLU A 255 -8.18 -9.45 -15.74
CA GLU A 255 -8.49 -9.22 -17.15
C GLU A 255 -7.26 -8.86 -17.99
N PHE A 256 -6.13 -8.51 -17.36
CA PHE A 256 -4.86 -8.15 -17.99
C PHE A 256 -3.72 -9.14 -17.67
N ASP A 257 -4.04 -10.28 -17.05
CA ASP A 257 -3.05 -11.28 -16.65
C ASP A 257 -2.13 -11.73 -17.79
N ASP A 258 -2.64 -11.75 -19.01
CA ASP A 258 -1.92 -12.14 -20.22
C ASP A 258 -0.84 -11.14 -20.67
N VAL A 259 -0.90 -9.89 -20.21
CA VAL A 259 0.07 -8.84 -20.57
C VAL A 259 0.89 -8.34 -19.38
N ILE A 260 0.44 -8.54 -18.14
CA ILE A 260 1.18 -8.19 -16.93
C ILE A 260 2.22 -9.28 -16.68
N ILE A 261 3.51 -8.97 -16.72
CA ILE A 261 4.59 -9.95 -16.51
C ILE A 261 4.98 -10.12 -15.04
N GLY A 262 4.62 -9.19 -14.20
CA GLY A 262 4.83 -9.16 -12.76
C GLY A 262 4.43 -7.82 -12.20
N SER A 263 4.45 -7.66 -10.89
CA SER A 263 4.16 -6.41 -10.20
C SER A 263 5.24 -6.10 -9.17
N MET A 264 5.69 -4.86 -9.15
CA MET A 264 6.52 -4.33 -8.07
C MET A 264 5.60 -3.99 -6.90
N VAL A 265 5.52 -4.90 -5.94
CA VAL A 265 4.62 -4.78 -4.81
C VAL A 265 5.20 -3.81 -3.78
N LYS A 266 4.35 -2.89 -3.32
CA LYS A 266 4.58 -1.96 -2.21
C LYS A 266 3.47 -2.19 -1.20
N GLU A 267 3.78 -2.93 -0.12
CA GLU A 267 2.83 -3.46 0.86
C GLU A 267 2.25 -2.35 1.77
N VAL A 268 1.52 -1.41 1.14
CA VAL A 268 0.89 -0.28 1.85
C VAL A 268 -0.09 -0.79 2.89
N GLY A 269 -0.93 -1.74 2.53
CA GLY A 269 -1.91 -2.34 3.44
C GLY A 269 -1.26 -3.02 4.62
N ASP A 270 -0.21 -3.81 4.40
CA ASP A 270 0.50 -4.53 5.45
C ASP A 270 1.20 -3.55 6.41
N SER A 271 1.81 -2.49 5.89
CA SER A 271 2.47 -1.48 6.72
C SER A 271 1.47 -0.72 7.62
N ILE A 272 0.28 -0.39 7.10
CA ILE A 272 -0.80 0.21 7.89
C ILE A 272 -1.30 -0.77 8.95
N TYR A 273 -1.56 -2.03 8.56
CA TYR A 273 -2.00 -3.08 9.46
C TYR A 273 -1.01 -3.28 10.61
N ASP A 274 0.27 -3.44 10.30
CA ASP A 274 1.30 -3.71 11.30
C ASP A 274 1.54 -2.51 12.23
N ALA A 275 1.50 -1.28 11.72
CA ALA A 275 1.62 -0.08 12.54
C ALA A 275 0.46 0.04 13.57
N ILE A 276 -0.77 -0.22 13.15
CA ILE A 276 -1.95 -0.15 14.02
C ILE A 276 -1.99 -1.34 14.97
N LYS A 277 -1.69 -2.55 14.50
CA LYS A 277 -1.59 -3.74 15.34
C LYS A 277 -0.56 -3.55 16.44
N LYS A 278 0.62 -3.03 16.10
CA LYS A 278 1.66 -2.72 17.08
C LYS A 278 1.18 -1.72 18.13
N TYR A 279 0.47 -0.66 17.71
CA TYR A 279 -0.13 0.30 18.64
C TYR A 279 -1.12 -0.35 19.61
N ILE A 280 -1.96 -1.28 19.12
CA ILE A 280 -2.92 -2.02 19.95
C ILE A 280 -2.20 -2.93 20.95
N GLU A 281 -1.17 -3.67 20.51
CA GLU A 281 -0.45 -4.64 21.33
C GLU A 281 0.45 -3.98 22.38
N GLU A 282 1.08 -2.86 22.06
CA GLU A 282 2.04 -2.18 22.94
C GLU A 282 1.41 -1.03 23.74
N GLU A 283 0.17 -0.64 23.46
CA GLU A 283 -0.53 0.54 24.02
C GLU A 283 0.33 1.83 23.93
N SER A 284 1.21 1.88 22.93
CA SER A 284 2.19 2.94 22.73
C SER A 284 2.29 3.34 21.26
N PHE A 285 2.03 4.60 20.96
CA PHE A 285 2.15 5.13 19.60
C PHE A 285 3.55 5.64 19.32
N GLU A 286 4.20 5.12 18.29
CA GLU A 286 5.55 5.49 17.90
C GLU A 286 5.57 6.73 16.97
N GLY A 287 4.99 7.84 17.41
CA GLY A 287 4.99 9.09 16.66
C GLY A 287 6.33 9.84 16.69
N GLY A 288 6.40 10.92 15.94
CA GLY A 288 7.61 11.77 15.83
C GLY A 288 8.73 11.13 15.00
N ARG A 289 8.45 10.09 14.23
CA ARG A 289 9.45 9.38 13.41
C ARG A 289 8.92 8.96 12.04
N ASN A 290 9.85 8.75 11.12
CA ASN A 290 9.59 8.06 9.86
C ASN A 290 10.00 6.59 9.97
N TRP A 291 9.13 5.70 9.50
CA TRP A 291 9.43 4.30 9.27
C TRP A 291 9.64 4.07 7.78
N VAL A 292 10.82 3.63 7.40
CA VAL A 292 11.14 3.26 6.02
C VAL A 292 10.81 1.77 5.85
N ALA A 293 9.81 1.49 5.05
CA ALA A 293 9.41 0.14 4.66
C ALA A 293 10.18 -0.25 3.38
N ASP A 294 11.05 -1.23 3.47
CA ASP A 294 12.01 -1.61 2.44
C ASP A 294 11.93 -3.10 2.08
N MET A 295 12.80 -3.52 1.20
CA MET A 295 12.91 -4.92 0.78
C MET A 295 13.41 -5.81 1.93
N ALA A 296 14.29 -5.32 2.79
CA ALA A 296 14.81 -6.09 3.92
C ALA A 296 13.73 -6.39 4.97
N THR A 297 12.77 -5.50 5.12
CA THR A 297 11.62 -5.65 6.02
C THR A 297 10.42 -6.36 5.37
N GLY A 298 10.50 -6.65 4.07
CA GLY A 298 9.50 -7.43 3.35
C GLY A 298 8.34 -6.62 2.77
N TYR A 299 8.38 -5.29 2.85
CA TYR A 299 7.31 -4.43 2.31
C TYR A 299 7.51 -4.02 0.85
N ILE A 300 8.65 -4.41 0.26
CA ILE A 300 8.97 -4.22 -1.16
C ILE A 300 9.34 -5.59 -1.74
N ALA A 301 8.66 -6.00 -2.79
CA ALA A 301 8.87 -7.30 -3.44
C ALA A 301 8.46 -7.26 -4.92
N ILE A 302 8.74 -8.35 -5.63
CA ILE A 302 8.16 -8.62 -6.96
C ILE A 302 7.19 -9.80 -6.82
N ALA A 303 5.98 -9.62 -7.32
CA ALA A 303 4.97 -10.66 -7.41
C ALA A 303 4.71 -11.05 -8.87
N TYR A 304 4.26 -12.31 -9.08
CA TYR A 304 4.06 -12.90 -10.40
C TYR A 304 2.71 -13.60 -10.54
N GLY A 305 1.73 -13.22 -9.73
CA GLY A 305 0.44 -13.88 -9.67
C GLY A 305 0.45 -15.15 -8.82
N ASP A 306 -0.61 -15.92 -8.96
CA ASP A 306 -0.80 -17.20 -8.28
C ASP A 306 -0.65 -18.39 -9.26
N GLU A 307 -1.05 -19.57 -8.81
CA GLU A 307 -1.02 -20.81 -9.59
C GLU A 307 -1.94 -20.82 -10.85
N ASN A 308 -2.91 -19.90 -10.91
CA ASN A 308 -3.84 -19.74 -12.03
C ASN A 308 -3.39 -18.66 -13.00
N SER A 309 -2.42 -17.85 -12.61
CA SER A 309 -1.92 -16.72 -13.41
C SER A 309 -1.02 -17.19 -14.54
N THR A 310 -1.09 -16.51 -15.68
CA THR A 310 -0.20 -16.72 -16.81
C THR A 310 1.24 -16.39 -16.42
N GLN A 311 2.19 -17.30 -16.70
CA GLN A 311 3.59 -17.12 -16.34
C GLN A 311 4.43 -16.75 -17.57
N GLN A 312 4.73 -15.45 -17.74
CA GLN A 312 5.56 -14.96 -18.86
C GLN A 312 7.05 -14.93 -18.50
N VAL A 313 7.36 -14.68 -17.21
CA VAL A 313 8.74 -14.65 -16.70
C VAL A 313 9.17 -16.07 -16.37
N SER A 314 10.33 -16.51 -16.89
CA SER A 314 10.85 -17.85 -16.60
C SER A 314 11.31 -18.00 -15.15
N ASP A 315 11.26 -19.22 -14.62
CA ASP A 315 11.74 -19.50 -13.25
C ASP A 315 13.22 -19.16 -13.06
N GLU A 316 14.03 -19.25 -14.14
CA GLU A 316 15.44 -18.85 -14.12
C GLU A 316 15.56 -17.32 -13.91
N LEU A 317 14.78 -16.52 -14.64
CA LEU A 317 14.80 -15.07 -14.51
C LEU A 317 14.24 -14.60 -13.15
N LYS A 318 13.21 -15.26 -12.62
CA LYS A 318 12.71 -15.02 -11.25
C LYS A 318 13.81 -15.27 -10.23
N LYS A 319 14.53 -16.38 -10.36
CA LYS A 319 15.66 -16.70 -9.48
C LYS A 319 16.79 -15.67 -9.59
N GLU A 320 17.14 -15.20 -10.80
CA GLU A 320 18.13 -14.12 -10.97
C GLU A 320 17.68 -12.85 -10.22
N ALA A 321 16.39 -12.48 -10.31
CA ALA A 321 15.84 -11.34 -9.59
C ALA A 321 15.90 -11.51 -8.07
N ASP A 322 15.57 -12.71 -7.56
CA ASP A 322 15.68 -13.03 -6.12
C ASP A 322 17.14 -12.94 -5.61
N GLU A 323 18.11 -13.39 -6.42
CA GLU A 323 19.54 -13.28 -6.08
C GLU A 323 19.99 -11.79 -6.04
N LEU A 324 19.45 -10.94 -6.92
CA LEU A 324 19.68 -9.51 -6.89
C LEU A 324 19.01 -8.83 -5.69
N ALA A 325 17.79 -9.24 -5.34
CA ALA A 325 17.11 -8.78 -4.13
C ALA A 325 17.97 -9.03 -2.88
N GLN A 326 18.56 -10.23 -2.74
CA GLN A 326 19.47 -10.52 -1.63
C GLN A 326 20.72 -9.63 -1.61
N LYS A 327 21.25 -9.25 -2.78
CA LYS A 327 22.39 -8.33 -2.86
C LYS A 327 22.02 -6.91 -2.47
N ILE A 328 20.81 -6.45 -2.83
CA ILE A 328 20.27 -5.16 -2.40
C ILE A 328 20.11 -5.15 -0.87
N ILE A 329 19.45 -6.17 -0.31
CA ILE A 329 19.27 -6.33 1.15
C ILE A 329 20.62 -6.36 1.89
N ALA A 330 21.63 -7.01 1.31
CA ALA A 330 22.98 -7.07 1.88
C ALA A 330 23.79 -5.76 1.71
N GLY A 331 23.26 -4.77 0.97
CA GLY A 331 23.99 -3.52 0.64
C GLY A 331 25.12 -3.69 -0.37
N GLU A 332 25.17 -4.83 -1.09
CA GLU A 332 26.14 -5.06 -2.17
C GLU A 332 25.78 -4.29 -3.44
N ILE A 333 24.48 -4.01 -3.62
CA ILE A 333 23.96 -3.14 -4.67
C ILE A 333 23.25 -1.97 -3.99
N GLU A 334 23.77 -0.76 -4.20
CA GLU A 334 23.13 0.48 -3.77
C GLU A 334 22.22 0.98 -4.91
N VAL A 335 20.92 1.02 -4.64
CA VAL A 335 19.95 1.52 -5.62
C VAL A 335 19.78 3.02 -5.46
N LYS A 336 19.90 3.73 -6.58
CA LYS A 336 19.72 5.20 -6.61
C LYS A 336 18.33 5.58 -6.13
N THR A 337 18.25 6.71 -5.42
CA THR A 337 17.00 7.29 -4.93
C THR A 337 16.92 8.78 -5.28
N THR A 338 15.74 9.32 -5.36
CA THR A 338 15.45 10.76 -5.45
C THR A 338 15.08 11.35 -4.10
N ARG A 339 15.02 10.51 -3.06
CA ARG A 339 14.70 10.89 -1.68
C ARG A 339 16.02 10.93 -0.89
N GLU A 340 16.67 12.11 -0.83
CA GLU A 340 17.84 12.37 0.01
C GLU A 340 17.44 13.07 1.33
#